data_d8226da71ead30f8f48e9e7c1c2ed059
#
_entry.id   d8226da71ead30f8f48e9e7c1c2ed059
#
_cell.length_a   1.000
_cell.length_b   1.000
_cell.length_c   1.000
_cell.angle_alpha   90.00
_cell.angle_beta   90.00
_cell.angle_gamma   90.00
#
_symmetry.space_group_name_H-M   'P 1'
#
loop_
_entity.id
_entity.type
_entity.pdbx_description
1 polymer ?
#
loop_
_entity_poly.entity_id
_entity_poly.type
_entity_poly.pdbx_seq_one_letter_code
_entity_poly.pdbx_strand_id
1 'polypeptide(L)'
;MAWHFRQVIDMNSFGDRLRAARIAAGMTQEQLGFALGVTKSSVSAWENERETPGFRLLPSLRTALGASLDELVCGPAVAQPGRESIKEAPEVYVGNADEKNLLVRYRALSPKRRQAVLELLKPAK
;
A
#
# COMPACT_ATOMS: atom_id res chain seq x y z
N MET A 1 -28.38 -5.50 -1.96
CA MET A 1 -28.51 -6.60 -1.02
C MET A 1 -27.54 -6.44 0.14
N ALA A 2 -28.06 -6.60 1.33
CA ALA A 2 -27.26 -6.38 2.53
C ALA A 2 -26.06 -7.32 2.62
N TRP A 3 -26.24 -8.58 2.27
CA TRP A 3 -25.14 -9.54 2.39
C TRP A 3 -24.05 -9.27 1.37
N HIS A 4 -24.43 -8.78 0.20
CA HIS A 4 -23.46 -8.43 -0.84
C HIS A 4 -22.57 -7.27 -0.37
N PHE A 5 -23.22 -6.29 0.24
CA PHE A 5 -22.50 -5.15 0.79
C PHE A 5 -21.58 -5.58 1.92
N ARG A 6 -22.07 -6.50 2.76
CA ARG A 6 -21.27 -7.03 3.84
C ARG A 6 -20.03 -7.74 3.31
N GLN A 7 -20.18 -8.46 2.21
CA GLN A 7 -19.07 -9.18 1.62
C GLN A 7 -17.95 -8.23 1.22
N VAL A 8 -18.32 -7.08 0.68
CA VAL A 8 -17.33 -6.05 0.33
C VAL A 8 -16.65 -5.52 1.60
N ILE A 9 -17.42 -5.31 2.65
CA ILE A 9 -16.88 -4.85 3.92
C ILE A 9 -15.95 -5.89 4.53
N ASP A 10 -16.31 -7.17 4.40
CA ASP A 10 -15.51 -8.26 4.95
C ASP A 10 -14.12 -8.33 4.35
N MET A 11 -13.94 -7.78 3.16
CA MET A 11 -12.61 -7.71 2.56
C MET A 11 -11.66 -6.82 3.36
N ASN A 12 -12.18 -6.11 4.33
CA ASN A 12 -11.36 -5.27 5.19
C ASN A 12 -10.76 -6.01 6.38
N SER A 13 -11.18 -7.26 6.62
CA SER A 13 -10.60 -8.01 7.73
C SER A 13 -9.24 -8.57 7.32
N PHE A 14 -8.40 -8.76 8.33
CA PHE A 14 -7.08 -9.33 8.08
C PHE A 14 -7.19 -10.71 7.43
N GLY A 15 -8.08 -11.55 7.93
CA GLY A 15 -8.26 -12.89 7.40
C GLY A 15 -8.65 -12.89 5.93
N ASP A 16 -9.54 -12.00 5.56
CA ASP A 16 -9.96 -11.89 4.17
C ASP A 16 -8.82 -11.40 3.28
N ARG A 17 -8.06 -10.44 3.76
CA ARG A 17 -6.92 -9.93 3.00
C ARG A 17 -5.84 -10.98 2.86
N LEU A 18 -5.60 -11.75 3.93
CA LEU A 18 -4.64 -12.83 3.89
C LEU A 18 -5.06 -13.88 2.87
N ARG A 19 -6.31 -14.26 2.89
CA ARG A 19 -6.84 -15.24 1.96
C ARG A 19 -6.71 -14.74 0.51
N ALA A 20 -7.07 -13.51 0.26
CA ALA A 20 -6.97 -12.92 -1.07
C ALA A 20 -5.53 -12.91 -1.57
N ALA A 21 -4.60 -12.54 -0.70
CA ALA A 21 -3.18 -12.51 -1.06
C ALA A 21 -2.65 -13.92 -1.33
N ARG A 22 -3.10 -14.89 -0.53
CA ARG A 22 -2.69 -16.28 -0.72
C ARG A 22 -3.18 -16.81 -2.07
N ILE A 23 -4.42 -16.54 -2.40
CA ILE A 23 -5.00 -16.99 -3.68
C ILE A 23 -4.28 -16.29 -4.83
N ALA A 24 -4.01 -15.01 -4.69
CA ALA A 24 -3.29 -14.25 -5.71
C ALA A 24 -1.87 -14.79 -5.93
N ALA A 25 -1.27 -15.32 -4.89
CA ALA A 25 0.06 -15.93 -4.98
C ALA A 25 -0.01 -17.37 -5.51
N GLY A 26 -1.20 -17.89 -5.78
CA GLY A 26 -1.38 -19.24 -6.30
C GLY A 26 -1.10 -20.34 -5.29
N MET A 27 -1.30 -20.07 -4.01
CA MET A 27 -0.98 -21.03 -2.95
C MET A 27 -2.23 -21.57 -2.26
N THR A 28 -2.16 -22.84 -1.85
CA THR A 28 -3.17 -23.41 -0.97
C THR A 28 -2.83 -23.05 0.47
N GLN A 29 -3.77 -23.27 1.37
CA GLN A 29 -3.50 -23.07 2.80
C GLN A 29 -2.35 -23.93 3.27
N GLU A 30 -2.29 -25.15 2.78
CA GLU A 30 -1.22 -26.07 3.16
C GLU A 30 0.14 -25.58 2.66
N GLN A 31 0.18 -25.10 1.43
CA GLN A 31 1.42 -24.57 0.86
C GLN A 31 1.91 -23.34 1.63
N LEU A 32 1.01 -22.47 1.98
CA LEU A 32 1.38 -21.32 2.76
C LEU A 32 1.88 -21.74 4.15
N GLY A 33 1.18 -22.68 4.78
CA GLY A 33 1.63 -23.19 6.07
C GLY A 33 3.03 -23.78 6.00
N PHE A 34 3.30 -24.54 4.96
CA PHE A 34 4.62 -25.10 4.75
C PHE A 34 5.68 -24.02 4.59
N ALA A 35 5.38 -23.00 3.83
CA ALA A 35 6.33 -21.90 3.61
C ALA A 35 6.64 -21.14 4.89
N LEU A 36 5.70 -21.09 5.81
CA LEU A 36 5.86 -20.38 7.07
C LEU A 36 6.30 -21.28 8.23
N GLY A 37 6.33 -22.58 7.99
CA GLY A 37 6.66 -23.51 9.08
C GLY A 37 5.53 -23.71 10.06
N VAL A 38 4.28 -23.54 9.61
CA VAL A 38 3.11 -23.74 10.46
C VAL A 38 2.16 -24.72 9.77
N THR A 39 1.11 -25.09 10.47
CA THR A 39 0.15 -26.05 9.93
C THR A 39 -0.90 -25.37 9.07
N LYS A 40 -1.56 -26.17 8.22
CA LYS A 40 -2.71 -25.71 7.47
C LYS A 40 -3.79 -25.15 8.41
N SER A 41 -3.96 -25.81 9.56
CA SER A 41 -4.94 -25.38 10.54
C SER A 41 -4.66 -23.96 11.06
N SER A 42 -3.39 -23.63 11.22
CA SER A 42 -3.02 -22.29 11.66
C SER A 42 -3.42 -21.26 10.60
N VAL A 43 -3.12 -21.55 9.35
CA VAL A 43 -3.49 -20.64 8.25
C VAL A 43 -5.01 -20.48 8.18
N SER A 44 -5.72 -21.59 8.31
CA SER A 44 -7.19 -21.54 8.30
C SER A 44 -7.72 -20.71 9.46
N ALA A 45 -7.14 -20.84 10.63
CA ALA A 45 -7.57 -20.07 11.80
C ALA A 45 -7.36 -18.57 11.56
N TRP A 46 -6.27 -18.20 10.94
CA TRP A 46 -6.00 -16.79 10.62
C TRP A 46 -7.00 -16.25 9.61
N GLU A 47 -7.29 -17.04 8.57
CA GLU A 47 -8.22 -16.59 7.53
C GLU A 47 -9.65 -16.52 8.03
N ASN A 48 -9.97 -17.27 9.07
CA ASN A 48 -11.33 -17.27 9.65
C ASN A 48 -11.40 -16.39 10.92
N GLU A 49 -10.40 -15.57 11.16
CA GLU A 49 -10.39 -14.63 12.27
C GLU A 49 -10.45 -15.27 13.65
N ARG A 50 -10.02 -16.52 13.76
CA ARG A 50 -9.96 -17.18 15.06
C ARG A 50 -8.64 -16.92 15.76
N GLU A 51 -7.59 -16.69 15.00
CA GLU A 51 -6.26 -16.42 15.52
C GLU A 51 -5.57 -15.45 14.57
N THR A 52 -4.44 -14.92 15.02
CA THR A 52 -3.61 -14.07 14.19
C THR A 52 -2.19 -14.61 14.21
N PRO A 53 -1.43 -14.42 13.13
CA PRO A 53 -0.03 -14.83 13.14
C PRO A 53 0.78 -13.97 14.11
N GLY A 54 1.77 -14.58 14.73
CA GLY A 54 2.67 -13.83 15.60
C GLY A 54 3.59 -12.94 14.81
N PHE A 55 4.13 -11.94 15.48
CA PHE A 55 5.04 -10.99 14.83
C PHE A 55 6.24 -11.68 14.18
N ARG A 56 6.67 -12.79 14.73
CA ARG A 56 7.83 -13.52 14.19
C ARG A 56 7.59 -14.02 12.78
N LEU A 57 6.34 -14.25 12.42
CA LEU A 57 5.98 -14.82 11.12
C LEU A 57 5.75 -13.74 10.06
N LEU A 58 5.65 -12.49 10.45
CA LEU A 58 5.34 -11.43 9.50
C LEU A 58 6.36 -11.28 8.37
N PRO A 59 7.68 -11.31 8.63
CA PRO A 59 8.63 -11.23 7.53
C PRO A 59 8.49 -12.38 6.55
N SER A 60 8.30 -13.59 7.05
CA SER A 60 8.11 -14.76 6.20
C SER A 60 6.83 -14.69 5.41
N LEU A 61 5.79 -14.14 6.03
CA LEU A 61 4.50 -13.95 5.38
C LEU A 61 4.62 -12.99 4.21
N ARG A 62 5.31 -11.89 4.43
CA ARG A 62 5.57 -10.93 3.37
C ARG A 62 6.31 -11.57 2.21
N THR A 63 7.33 -12.34 2.49
CA THR A 63 8.13 -13.01 1.47
C THR A 63 7.31 -14.05 0.71
N ALA A 64 6.58 -14.87 1.43
CA ALA A 64 5.81 -15.95 0.81
C ALA A 64 4.70 -15.43 -0.09
N LEU A 65 4.03 -14.38 0.33
CA LEU A 65 2.90 -13.83 -0.42
C LEU A 65 3.30 -12.77 -1.42
N GLY A 66 4.49 -12.18 -1.28
CA GLY A 66 4.89 -11.07 -2.13
C GLY A 66 4.00 -9.86 -1.93
N ALA A 67 3.38 -9.73 -0.78
CA ALA A 67 2.45 -8.67 -0.48
C ALA A 67 2.99 -7.77 0.63
N SER A 68 2.59 -6.52 0.60
CA SER A 68 2.98 -5.57 1.61
C SER A 68 2.33 -5.93 2.95
N LEU A 69 3.12 -5.93 4.02
CA LEU A 69 2.56 -6.16 5.36
C LEU A 69 1.59 -5.06 5.74
N ASP A 70 1.86 -3.84 5.27
CA ASP A 70 0.98 -2.73 5.55
C ASP A 70 -0.41 -2.99 4.97
N GLU A 71 -0.47 -3.48 3.74
CA GLU A 71 -1.73 -3.81 3.11
C GLU A 71 -2.43 -4.97 3.80
N LEU A 72 -1.66 -5.96 4.25
CA LEU A 72 -2.23 -7.12 4.93
C LEU A 72 -2.82 -6.73 6.28
N VAL A 73 -2.09 -5.96 7.05
CA VAL A 73 -2.49 -5.63 8.42
C VAL A 73 -3.48 -4.48 8.47
N CYS A 74 -3.23 -3.45 7.69
CA CYS A 74 -4.02 -2.22 7.73
C CYS A 74 -5.08 -2.13 6.64
N GLY A 75 -4.99 -2.98 5.62
CA GLY A 75 -5.92 -2.95 4.51
C GLY A 75 -5.40 -2.10 3.37
N PRO A 76 -6.12 -2.12 2.24
CA PRO A 76 -5.68 -1.36 1.07
C PRO A 76 -5.57 0.11 1.40
N ALA A 77 -4.59 0.75 0.77
CA ALA A 77 -4.37 2.17 0.95
C ALA A 77 -5.56 2.92 0.35
N VAL A 78 -6.51 3.24 1.20
CA VAL A 78 -7.62 4.08 0.77
C VAL A 78 -7.13 5.51 0.86
N ALA A 79 -7.37 6.27 -0.20
CA ALA A 79 -6.99 7.67 -0.19
C ALA A 79 -7.73 8.38 0.92
N GLN A 80 -7.04 8.59 2.02
CA GLN A 80 -7.60 9.33 3.14
C GLN A 80 -6.94 10.69 3.19
N PRO A 81 -7.73 11.73 3.37
CA PRO A 81 -7.17 13.08 3.44
C PRO A 81 -6.09 13.15 4.51
N GLY A 82 -4.93 13.64 4.13
CA GLY A 82 -3.84 13.84 5.05
C GLY A 82 -2.93 12.65 5.25
N ARG A 83 -3.34 11.48 4.81
CA ARG A 83 -2.52 10.30 5.04
C ARG A 83 -1.29 10.27 4.14
N GLU A 84 -1.44 10.79 2.96
CA GLU A 84 -0.33 10.85 2.02
C GLU A 84 0.79 11.73 2.50
N SER A 85 0.45 12.78 3.22
CA SER A 85 1.43 13.72 3.70
C SER A 85 2.30 13.12 4.80
N ILE A 86 1.87 12.02 5.39
CA ILE A 86 2.65 11.36 6.44
C ILE A 86 3.73 10.47 5.85
N LYS A 87 3.41 9.82 4.74
CA LYS A 87 4.34 8.88 4.13
C LYS A 87 5.59 9.51 3.59
N GLU A 88 5.40 10.58 2.89
CA GLU A 88 6.51 11.31 2.31
C GLU A 88 6.27 12.77 2.59
N ALA A 89 6.98 13.29 3.54
CA ALA A 89 6.90 14.69 3.86
C ALA A 89 8.04 15.40 3.16
N PRO A 90 7.92 15.67 1.86
CA PRO A 90 8.97 16.42 1.18
C PRO A 90 9.06 17.78 1.83
N GLU A 91 10.26 18.28 1.86
CA GLU A 91 10.53 19.59 2.42
C GLU A 91 9.64 20.64 1.77
N VAL A 92 9.40 20.45 0.48
CA VAL A 92 8.53 21.35 -0.29
C VAL A 92 7.50 20.51 -0.99
N TYR A 93 6.26 20.87 -0.86
CA TYR A 93 5.19 20.13 -1.50
C TYR A 93 4.30 21.04 -2.33
N VAL A 94 3.56 20.43 -3.25
CA VAL A 94 2.68 21.16 -4.14
C VAL A 94 1.39 21.50 -3.42
N GLY A 95 1.08 22.79 -3.31
CA GLY A 95 -0.06 23.24 -2.53
C GLY A 95 -1.35 23.44 -3.31
N ASN A 96 -1.25 23.63 -4.62
CA ASN A 96 -2.45 23.88 -5.42
C ASN A 96 -2.24 23.49 -6.89
N ALA A 97 -3.29 23.70 -7.69
CA ALA A 97 -3.27 23.29 -9.09
C ALA A 97 -2.25 24.08 -9.91
N ASP A 98 -2.06 25.35 -9.60
CA ASP A 98 -1.11 26.17 -10.35
C ASP A 98 0.32 25.66 -10.14
N GLU A 99 0.65 25.36 -8.92
CA GLU A 99 1.98 24.82 -8.61
C GLU A 99 2.19 23.47 -9.28
N LYS A 100 1.16 22.65 -9.29
CA LYS A 100 1.23 21.34 -9.94
C LYS A 100 1.46 21.50 -11.45
N ASN A 101 0.73 22.40 -12.08
CA ASN A 101 0.89 22.66 -13.51
C ASN A 101 2.28 23.20 -13.81
N LEU A 102 2.75 24.09 -12.98
CA LEU A 102 4.09 24.64 -13.13
C LEU A 102 5.14 23.54 -13.07
N LEU A 103 5.02 22.66 -12.10
CA LEU A 103 5.98 21.58 -11.92
C LEU A 103 5.97 20.62 -13.11
N VAL A 104 4.79 20.24 -13.57
CA VAL A 104 4.67 19.34 -14.72
C VAL A 104 5.31 19.96 -15.95
N ARG A 105 5.03 21.21 -16.20
CA ARG A 105 5.59 21.90 -17.37
C ARG A 105 7.09 22.09 -17.24
N TYR A 106 7.54 22.39 -16.04
CA TYR A 106 8.98 22.54 -15.78
C TYR A 106 9.73 21.25 -16.07
N ARG A 107 9.18 20.12 -15.63
CA ARG A 107 9.81 18.82 -15.86
C ARG A 107 9.89 18.43 -17.32
N ALA A 108 8.97 18.98 -18.14
CA ALA A 108 8.97 18.71 -19.56
C ALA A 108 9.98 19.54 -20.34
N LEU A 109 10.57 20.54 -19.71
CA LEU A 109 11.50 21.41 -20.38
C LEU A 109 12.90 20.82 -20.50
N SER A 110 13.64 21.25 -21.52
CA SER A 110 15.05 20.89 -21.63
C SER A 110 15.84 21.57 -20.50
N PRO A 111 17.02 21.05 -20.16
CA PRO A 111 17.82 21.69 -19.10
C PRO A 111 18.09 23.15 -19.33
N LYS A 112 18.30 23.55 -20.56
CA LYS A 112 18.55 24.93 -20.91
C LYS A 112 17.33 25.80 -20.59
N ARG A 113 16.16 25.32 -20.94
CA ARG A 113 14.92 26.05 -20.68
C ARG A 113 14.59 26.08 -19.21
N ARG A 114 14.89 25.01 -18.49
CA ARG A 114 14.70 24.99 -17.05
C ARG A 114 15.51 26.09 -16.40
N GLN A 115 16.74 26.27 -16.86
CA GLN A 115 17.62 27.29 -16.32
C GLN A 115 17.02 28.68 -16.59
N ALA A 116 16.49 28.89 -17.78
CA ALA A 116 15.86 30.15 -18.14
C ALA A 116 14.67 30.46 -17.24
N VAL A 117 13.86 29.44 -16.94
CA VAL A 117 12.71 29.62 -16.05
C VAL A 117 13.17 30.00 -14.65
N LEU A 118 14.19 29.33 -14.16
CA LEU A 118 14.72 29.64 -12.83
C LEU A 118 15.26 31.04 -12.74
N GLU A 119 15.87 31.52 -13.83
CA GLU A 119 16.33 32.90 -13.88
C GLU A 119 15.18 33.90 -13.77
N LEU A 120 14.08 33.60 -14.45
CA LEU A 120 12.90 34.47 -14.39
C LEU A 120 12.28 34.50 -13.00
N LEU A 121 12.44 33.44 -12.25
CA LEU A 121 11.82 33.31 -10.92
C LEU A 121 12.71 33.83 -9.81
N LYS A 122 13.92 34.25 -10.12
CA LYS A 122 14.81 34.80 -9.10
C LYS A 122 14.23 36.06 -8.49
N PRO A 123 14.45 36.26 -7.19
CA PRO A 123 14.02 37.52 -6.57
C PRO A 123 14.65 38.72 -7.26
N ALA A 124 13.94 39.82 -7.21
CA ALA A 124 14.42 41.04 -7.85
C ALA A 124 15.72 41.57 -7.29
N LYS A 125 16.19 40.97 -6.23
CA LYS A 125 17.45 41.38 -5.63
C LYS A 125 18.39 40.24 -5.46
#